data_e271ef5d2bf6d73feecf3b793c99ed0c
#
_entry.id   e271ef5d2bf6d73feecf3b793c99ed0c
#
_cell.length_a   1.000
_cell.length_b   1.000
_cell.length_c   1.000
_cell.angle_alpha   90.00
_cell.angle_beta   90.00
_cell.angle_gamma   90.00
#
_symmetry.space_group_name_H-M   'P 1'
#
loop_
_entity.id
_entity.type
_entity.pdbx_description
1 polymer ?
#
loop_
_entity_poly.entity_id
_entity_poly.type
_entity_poly.pdbx_seq_one_letter_code
_entity_poly.pdbx_strand_id
1 'polypeptide(L)'
;MQTCCQNCSDCSKNKHRSEEDKKNLIKRLNRVEGQIRGINKMVEDDRYCEEVLIQISAVVNSLRSMSNELLKSHLSTCVVEDIKNNNLEVIDEVISLFNKIK
;
A
#
# COMPACT_ATOMS: atom_id res chain seq x y z
N MET A 1 3.20 -1.45 -5.79
CA MET A 1 4.21 -0.38 -5.82
C MET A 1 5.59 -0.98 -5.71
N GLN A 2 6.38 -0.83 -6.74
CA GLN A 2 7.67 -1.46 -6.74
C GLN A 2 8.79 -0.54 -6.30
N THR A 3 8.56 0.75 -6.26
CA THR A 3 9.63 1.67 -5.89
C THR A 3 9.35 2.30 -4.56
N CYS A 4 10.37 2.50 -3.77
CA CYS A 4 10.23 3.16 -2.49
C CYS A 4 10.31 4.68 -2.67
N CYS A 5 11.24 5.14 -3.45
CA CYS A 5 11.39 6.56 -3.72
C CYS A 5 12.31 6.72 -4.92
N GLN A 6 11.88 7.52 -5.85
CA GLN A 6 12.67 7.70 -7.06
C GLN A 6 13.87 8.61 -6.86
N ASN A 7 13.80 9.50 -5.89
CA ASN A 7 14.86 10.47 -5.64
C ASN A 7 15.74 10.09 -4.46
N CYS A 8 15.56 8.92 -3.94
CA CYS A 8 16.35 8.43 -2.83
C CYS A 8 17.69 7.93 -3.38
N SER A 9 18.77 8.55 -2.98
CA SER A 9 20.07 8.20 -3.54
C SER A 9 20.48 6.75 -3.27
N ASP A 10 20.08 6.22 -2.12
CA ASP A 10 20.45 4.87 -1.71
C ASP A 10 19.41 3.82 -2.07
N CYS A 11 18.31 4.26 -2.58
CA CYS A 11 17.16 3.40 -2.78
C CYS A 11 16.92 3.22 -4.26
N SER A 12 17.89 3.05 -5.05
CA SER A 12 17.68 2.96 -6.49
C SER A 12 16.17 2.84 -6.77
N LYS A 13 15.63 2.25 -7.61
CA LYS A 13 14.18 2.26 -7.86
C LYS A 13 13.45 1.16 -7.11
N ASN A 14 14.15 0.38 -6.34
CA ASN A 14 13.57 -0.75 -5.62
C ASN A 14 13.87 -0.63 -4.15
N LYS A 15 12.88 -0.91 -3.35
CA LYS A 15 13.07 -0.96 -1.91
C LYS A 15 13.47 -2.36 -1.50
N HIS A 16 14.52 -2.44 -0.70
CA HIS A 16 14.91 -3.70 -0.10
C HIS A 16 14.06 -3.95 1.13
N ARG A 17 13.17 -4.92 1.04
CA ARG A 17 12.40 -5.38 2.19
C ARG A 17 13.02 -6.66 2.70
N SER A 18 12.92 -6.88 3.99
CA SER A 18 13.33 -8.18 4.55
C SER A 18 12.41 -9.26 3.98
N GLU A 19 12.89 -10.48 3.97
CA GLU A 19 12.09 -11.61 3.50
C GLU A 19 10.81 -11.76 4.33
N GLU A 20 10.91 -11.49 5.62
CA GLU A 20 9.76 -11.55 6.51
C GLU A 20 8.71 -10.50 6.15
N ASP A 21 9.13 -9.27 5.94
CA ASP A 21 8.22 -8.19 5.54
C ASP A 21 7.55 -8.51 4.22
N LYS A 22 8.32 -9.02 3.28
CA LYS A 22 7.82 -9.39 1.98
C LYS A 22 6.75 -10.48 2.09
N LYS A 23 7.04 -11.51 2.87
CA LYS A 23 6.09 -12.60 3.10
C LYS A 23 4.80 -12.11 3.73
N ASN A 24 4.91 -11.23 4.70
CA ASN A 24 3.74 -10.69 5.38
C ASN A 24 2.87 -9.89 4.43
N LEU A 25 3.47 -9.06 3.60
CA LEU A 25 2.72 -8.29 2.61
C LEU A 25 2.03 -9.19 1.60
N ILE A 26 2.74 -10.19 1.08
CA ILE A 26 2.18 -11.11 0.10
C ILE A 26 1.03 -11.90 0.72
N LYS A 27 1.18 -12.33 1.96
CA LYS A 27 0.13 -13.06 2.67
C LYS A 27 -1.14 -12.22 2.80
N ARG A 28 -0.98 -10.94 3.13
CA ARG A 28 -2.12 -10.03 3.25
C ARG A 28 -2.77 -9.77 1.89
N LEU A 29 -1.97 -9.61 0.85
CA LEU A 29 -2.48 -9.42 -0.51
C LEU A 29 -3.23 -10.67 -0.98
N ASN A 30 -2.73 -11.84 -0.69
CA ASN A 30 -3.40 -13.09 -1.04
C ASN A 30 -4.74 -13.21 -0.34
N ARG A 31 -4.83 -12.75 0.90
CA ARG A 31 -6.10 -12.73 1.63
C ARG A 31 -7.10 -11.81 0.94
N VAL A 32 -6.66 -10.61 0.56
CA VAL A 32 -7.51 -9.65 -0.14
C VAL A 32 -7.96 -10.22 -1.48
N GLU A 33 -7.07 -10.88 -2.19
CA GLU A 33 -7.42 -11.52 -3.46
C GLU A 33 -8.54 -12.54 -3.25
N GLY A 34 -8.44 -13.35 -2.21
CA GLY A 34 -9.49 -14.31 -1.88
C GLY A 34 -10.80 -13.64 -1.52
N GLN A 35 -10.75 -12.53 -0.80
CA GLN A 35 -11.94 -11.76 -0.47
C GLN A 35 -12.60 -11.20 -1.72
N ILE A 36 -11.82 -10.73 -2.68
CA ILE A 36 -12.36 -10.22 -3.94
C ILE A 36 -13.06 -11.34 -4.71
N ARG A 37 -12.47 -12.52 -4.74
CA ARG A 37 -13.11 -13.66 -5.38
C ARG A 37 -14.43 -14.02 -4.70
N GLY A 38 -14.47 -13.93 -3.39
CA GLY A 38 -15.72 -14.13 -2.64
C GLY A 38 -16.77 -13.11 -3.00
N ILE A 39 -16.37 -11.85 -3.19
CA ILE A 39 -17.30 -10.79 -3.60
C ILE A 39 -17.84 -11.07 -5.00
N ASN A 40 -16.98 -11.52 -5.92
CA ASN A 40 -17.43 -11.89 -7.25
C ASN A 40 -18.53 -12.94 -7.19
N LYS A 41 -18.34 -13.94 -6.34
CA LYS A 41 -19.34 -14.98 -6.19
C LYS A 41 -20.64 -14.45 -5.60
N MET A 42 -20.54 -13.55 -4.64
CA MET A 42 -21.73 -12.92 -4.05
C MET A 42 -22.54 -12.18 -5.12
N VAL A 43 -21.85 -11.47 -6.00
CA VAL A 43 -22.52 -10.76 -7.09
C VAL A 43 -23.15 -11.73 -8.07
N GLU A 44 -22.45 -12.80 -8.41
CA GLU A 44 -22.99 -13.84 -9.30
C GLU A 44 -24.23 -14.51 -8.72
N ASP A 45 -24.26 -14.68 -7.40
CA ASP A 45 -25.37 -15.34 -6.70
C ASP A 45 -26.49 -14.38 -6.30
N ASP A 46 -26.40 -13.12 -6.79
CA ASP A 46 -27.39 -12.08 -6.48
C ASP A 46 -27.60 -11.88 -4.98
N ARG A 47 -26.51 -11.91 -4.23
CA ARG A 47 -26.60 -11.67 -2.79
C ARG A 47 -27.08 -10.25 -2.51
N TYR A 48 -27.60 -10.08 -1.34
CA TYR A 48 -28.15 -8.80 -0.93
C TYR A 48 -27.09 -7.71 -1.04
N CYS A 49 -27.49 -6.58 -1.61
CA CYS A 49 -26.58 -5.47 -1.90
C CYS A 49 -25.82 -4.99 -0.67
N GLU A 50 -26.48 -4.93 0.46
CA GLU A 50 -25.86 -4.50 1.71
C GLU A 50 -24.74 -5.44 2.13
N GLU A 51 -24.89 -6.73 1.96
CA GLU A 51 -23.86 -7.72 2.29
C GLU A 51 -22.63 -7.53 1.41
N VAL A 52 -22.86 -7.27 0.12
CA VAL A 52 -21.76 -7.05 -0.82
C VAL A 52 -21.00 -5.79 -0.45
N LEU A 53 -21.71 -4.71 -0.11
CA LEU A 53 -21.09 -3.44 0.27
C LEU A 53 -20.25 -3.58 1.54
N ILE A 54 -20.70 -4.37 2.50
CA ILE A 54 -19.94 -4.61 3.73
C ILE A 54 -18.62 -5.31 3.39
N GLN A 55 -18.65 -6.28 2.50
CA GLN A 55 -17.43 -6.99 2.11
C GLN A 55 -16.49 -6.08 1.33
N ILE A 56 -17.01 -5.25 0.47
CA ILE A 56 -16.20 -4.28 -0.26
C ILE A 56 -15.52 -3.32 0.72
N SER A 57 -16.25 -2.83 1.72
CA SER A 57 -15.69 -1.94 2.72
C SER A 57 -14.56 -2.61 3.49
N ALA A 58 -14.67 -3.88 3.78
CA ALA A 58 -13.62 -4.63 4.47
C ALA A 58 -12.35 -4.69 3.63
N VAL A 59 -12.49 -4.92 2.33
CA VAL A 59 -11.35 -4.95 1.41
C VAL A 59 -10.70 -3.58 1.31
N VAL A 60 -11.51 -2.53 1.18
CA VAL A 60 -11.01 -1.16 1.11
C VAL A 60 -10.20 -0.82 2.36
N ASN A 61 -10.73 -1.16 3.53
CA ASN A 61 -10.04 -0.88 4.79
C ASN A 61 -8.72 -1.66 4.91
N SER A 62 -8.70 -2.91 4.47
CA SER A 62 -7.48 -3.70 4.44
C SER A 62 -6.41 -3.06 3.57
N LEU A 63 -6.79 -2.64 2.38
CA LEU A 63 -5.85 -2.02 1.45
C LEU A 63 -5.37 -0.67 1.98
N ARG A 64 -6.25 0.10 2.59
CA ARG A 64 -5.88 1.39 3.17
C ARG A 64 -4.88 1.20 4.31
N SER A 65 -5.09 0.20 5.14
CA SER A 65 -4.16 -0.12 6.23
C SER A 65 -2.78 -0.48 5.69
N MET A 66 -2.73 -1.29 4.64
CA MET A 66 -1.47 -1.65 4.00
C MET A 66 -0.79 -0.43 3.38
N SER A 67 -1.56 0.44 2.75
CA SER A 67 -1.02 1.67 2.17
C SER A 67 -0.38 2.55 3.24
N ASN A 68 -1.04 2.67 4.38
CA ASN A 68 -0.52 3.48 5.49
C ASN A 68 0.78 2.90 6.03
N GLU A 69 0.87 1.58 6.14
CA GLU A 69 2.10 0.93 6.58
C GLU A 69 3.24 1.15 5.60
N LEU A 70 2.95 1.04 4.32
CA LEU A 70 3.96 1.26 3.29
C LEU A 70 4.42 2.71 3.27
N LEU A 71 3.49 3.64 3.43
CA LEU A 71 3.83 5.06 3.50
C LEU A 71 4.69 5.36 4.72
N LYS A 72 4.34 4.79 5.86
CA LYS A 72 5.13 4.96 7.08
C LYS A 72 6.54 4.44 6.90
N SER A 73 6.68 3.28 6.30
CA SER A 73 7.98 2.69 6.01
C SER A 73 8.79 3.59 5.08
N HIS A 74 8.14 4.13 4.05
CA HIS A 74 8.78 5.04 3.11
C HIS A 74 9.29 6.30 3.81
N LEU A 75 8.46 6.89 4.69
CA LEU A 75 8.83 8.07 5.43
C LEU A 75 10.01 7.82 6.37
N SER A 76 10.00 6.67 7.05
CA SER A 76 11.02 6.40 8.05
C SER A 76 12.35 5.92 7.47
N THR A 77 12.38 5.54 6.20
CA THR A 77 13.61 5.08 5.56
C THR A 77 14.09 6.02 4.49
N CYS A 78 13.43 6.02 3.34
CA CYS A 78 13.93 6.75 2.17
C CYS A 78 13.76 8.26 2.28
N VAL A 79 12.61 8.71 2.79
CA VAL A 79 12.34 10.14 2.86
C VAL A 79 13.26 10.83 3.86
N VAL A 80 13.44 10.21 5.03
CA VAL A 80 14.33 10.76 6.05
C VAL A 80 15.75 10.87 5.51
N GLU A 81 16.20 9.84 4.78
CA GLU A 81 17.54 9.83 4.21
C GLU A 81 17.69 10.96 3.18
N ASP A 82 16.71 11.14 2.32
CA ASP A 82 16.73 12.19 1.32
C ASP A 82 16.76 13.58 1.95
N ILE A 83 16.01 13.78 3.01
CA ILE A 83 16.01 15.06 3.72
C ILE A 83 17.38 15.33 4.34
N LYS A 84 18.00 14.32 4.92
CA LYS A 84 19.35 14.44 5.48
C LYS A 84 20.37 14.81 4.41
N ASN A 85 20.15 14.39 3.18
CA ASN A 85 21.01 14.68 2.05
C ASN A 85 20.62 15.98 1.33
N ASN A 86 19.75 16.78 1.94
CA ASN A 86 19.27 18.05 1.39
C ASN A 86 18.46 17.89 0.10
N ASN A 87 17.91 16.73 -0.14
CA ASN A 87 17.02 16.51 -1.28
C ASN A 87 15.59 16.82 -0.85
N LEU A 88 15.27 18.11 -0.83
CA LEU A 88 13.99 18.57 -0.30
C LEU A 88 12.80 18.35 -1.26
N GLU A 89 13.08 18.00 -2.50
CA GLU A 89 12.01 17.68 -3.45
C GLU A 89 11.15 16.52 -3.00
N VAL A 90 11.71 15.65 -2.16
CA VAL A 90 11.00 14.51 -1.62
C VAL A 90 9.76 14.92 -0.83
N ILE A 91 9.77 16.12 -0.26
CA ILE A 91 8.63 16.62 0.51
C ILE A 91 7.40 16.74 -0.38
N ASP A 92 7.57 17.32 -1.57
CA ASP A 92 6.48 17.45 -2.52
C ASP A 92 6.00 16.11 -3.02
N GLU A 93 6.91 15.16 -3.19
CA GLU A 93 6.57 13.81 -3.59
C GLU A 93 5.71 13.12 -2.53
N VAL A 94 6.05 13.29 -1.26
CA VAL A 94 5.29 12.71 -0.15
C VAL A 94 3.89 13.29 -0.12
N ILE A 95 3.75 14.59 -0.27
CA ILE A 95 2.45 15.24 -0.28
C ILE A 95 1.61 14.72 -1.44
N SER A 96 2.21 14.60 -2.61
CA SER A 96 1.52 14.07 -3.78
C SER A 96 1.05 12.64 -3.56
N LEU A 97 1.91 11.81 -2.99
CA LEU A 97 1.59 10.43 -2.70
C LEU A 97 0.46 10.33 -1.69
N PHE A 98 0.51 11.13 -0.65
CA PHE A 98 -0.53 11.15 0.37
C PHE A 98 -1.89 11.49 -0.24
N ASN A 99 -1.92 12.45 -1.15
CA ASN A 99 -3.15 12.85 -1.82
C ASN A 99 -3.72 11.73 -2.70
N LYS A 100 -2.86 10.88 -3.25
CA LYS A 100 -3.30 9.77 -4.11
C LYS A 100 -3.97 8.65 -3.32
N ILE A 101 -3.56 8.44 -2.08
CA ILE A 101 -4.11 7.34 -1.28
C ILE A 101 -5.19 7.78 -0.31
N LYS A 102 -5.51 9.05 -0.32
CA LYS A 102 -6.48 9.64 0.58
C LYS A 102 -7.93 9.22 0.33
#